data_7b6e7998cdcb277552645591030b205c
#
_entry.id   7b6e7998cdcb277552645591030b205c
#
_cell.length_a   1.000
_cell.length_b   1.000
_cell.length_c   1.000
_cell.angle_alpha   90.00
_cell.angle_beta   90.00
_cell.angle_gamma   90.00
#
_symmetry.space_group_name_H-M   'P 1'
#
loop_
_entity.id
_entity.type
_entity.pdbx_description
1 polymer ?
#
loop_
_entity_poly.entity_id
_entity_poly.type
_entity_poly.pdbx_seq_one_letter_code
_entity_poly.pdbx_strand_id
1 'polypeptide(L)'
;MKLRELGIGSVVLEPESGLFFLVAAQNHPGYGGTTLLARHIVELGCMDGAEPDVPNHPVFEQQSLYGSNDYGQSNLHQWLNADGKSWFCQQHPADMPPEEPYRRYGEVSYSGREGFLSRFSPMFRQALLQVDIPYLRRTGRDTGELTSVKGSVFIPSRTELG
;
A
#
# COMPACT_ATOMS: atom_id res chain seq x y z
N MET A 1 -4.57 20.14 19.56
CA MET A 1 -3.37 20.32 18.70
C MET A 1 -3.70 19.71 17.35
N LYS A 2 -3.48 20.41 16.27
CA LYS A 2 -3.77 19.93 14.91
C LYS A 2 -2.46 19.43 14.28
N LEU A 3 -2.50 18.35 13.51
CA LEU A 3 -1.30 17.78 12.84
C LEU A 3 -0.56 18.83 12.01
N ARG A 4 -1.28 19.71 11.32
CA ARG A 4 -0.69 20.79 10.50
C ARG A 4 0.12 21.83 11.28
N GLU A 5 0.01 21.84 12.61
CA GLU A 5 0.72 22.76 13.50
C GLU A 5 2.03 22.16 14.04
N LEU A 6 2.27 20.87 13.76
CA LEU A 6 3.47 20.18 14.17
C LEU A 6 4.63 20.46 13.20
N GLY A 7 5.81 20.59 13.74
CA GLY A 7 7.04 20.69 12.95
C GLY A 7 7.40 19.35 12.29
N ILE A 8 8.11 19.40 11.17
CA ILE A 8 8.72 18.21 10.55
C ILE A 8 9.65 17.54 11.57
N GLY A 9 9.61 16.22 11.63
CA GLY A 9 10.33 15.41 12.62
C GLY A 9 9.59 15.21 13.95
N SER A 10 8.45 15.88 14.17
CA SER A 10 7.60 15.63 15.34
C SER A 10 7.09 14.20 15.33
N VAL A 11 6.97 13.60 16.52
CA VAL A 11 6.43 12.25 16.69
C VAL A 11 4.97 12.32 17.09
N VAL A 12 4.14 11.54 16.42
CA VAL A 12 2.71 11.39 16.67
C VAL A 12 2.44 9.93 17.05
N LEU A 13 1.74 9.70 18.15
CA LEU A 13 1.22 8.38 18.52
C LEU A 13 -0.23 8.28 18.08
N GLU A 14 -0.57 7.23 17.35
CA GLU A 14 -1.95 6.84 17.13
C GLU A 14 -2.34 5.82 18.21
N PRO A 15 -3.30 6.18 19.10
CA PRO A 15 -3.45 5.46 20.36
C PRO A 15 -4.09 4.07 20.24
N GLU A 16 -4.95 3.82 19.24
CA GLU A 16 -5.61 2.53 19.08
C GLU A 16 -4.68 1.50 18.44
N SER A 17 -3.93 1.89 17.40
CA SER A 17 -2.94 1.02 16.78
C SER A 17 -1.64 0.91 17.57
N GLY A 18 -1.34 1.87 18.43
CA GLY A 18 -0.06 2.00 19.11
C GLY A 18 1.10 2.41 18.19
N LEU A 19 0.81 2.79 16.95
CA LEU A 19 1.85 3.16 15.99
C LEU A 19 2.35 4.58 16.21
N PHE A 20 3.66 4.72 16.09
CA PHE A 20 4.32 6.02 16.08
C PHE A 20 4.61 6.45 14.66
N PHE A 21 4.30 7.70 14.37
CA PHE A 21 4.56 8.34 13.09
C PHE A 21 5.46 9.54 13.25
N LEU A 22 6.29 9.79 12.25
CA LEU A 22 7.04 11.02 12.08
C LEU A 22 6.26 11.94 11.15
N VAL A 23 6.17 13.22 11.46
CA VAL A 23 5.76 14.23 10.49
C VAL A 23 6.87 14.37 9.47
N ALA A 24 6.68 13.78 8.30
CA ALA A 24 7.66 13.76 7.22
C ALA A 24 7.61 15.04 6.37
N ALA A 25 6.39 15.55 6.12
CA ALA A 25 6.20 16.79 5.37
C ALA A 25 4.91 17.50 5.79
N GLN A 26 4.91 18.83 5.60
CA GLN A 26 3.72 19.67 5.63
C GLN A 26 3.45 20.18 4.23
N ASN A 27 2.21 20.03 3.76
CA ASN A 27 1.80 20.42 2.41
C ASN A 27 2.72 19.84 1.31
N HIS A 28 2.96 18.52 1.39
CA HIS A 28 3.79 17.82 0.40
C HIS A 28 3.31 18.15 -1.03
N PRO A 29 4.21 18.50 -1.95
CA PRO A 29 3.84 18.72 -3.35
C PRO A 29 3.12 17.50 -3.93
N GLY A 30 1.91 17.70 -4.41
CA GLY A 30 1.05 16.64 -4.96
C GLY A 30 0.06 16.01 -3.97
N TYR A 31 0.33 16.00 -2.66
CA TYR A 31 -0.58 15.38 -1.68
C TYR A 31 -1.35 16.40 -0.84
N GLY A 32 -0.75 17.56 -0.56
CA GLY A 32 -1.31 18.48 0.44
C GLY A 32 -1.26 17.89 1.86
N GLY A 33 -1.85 18.60 2.81
CA GLY A 33 -1.97 18.10 4.18
C GLY A 33 -0.64 17.81 4.89
N THR A 34 -0.71 16.95 5.91
CA THR A 34 0.45 16.48 6.70
C THR A 34 0.78 15.05 6.31
N THR A 35 1.98 14.83 5.79
CA THR A 35 2.47 13.48 5.49
C THR A 35 3.08 12.86 6.75
N LEU A 36 2.58 11.70 7.11
CA LEU A 36 3.06 10.91 8.24
C LEU A 36 3.82 9.67 7.73
N LEU A 37 5.00 9.45 8.25
CA LEU A 37 5.81 8.25 7.98
C LEU A 37 5.83 7.37 9.23
N ALA A 38 5.48 6.10 9.10
CA ALA A 38 5.60 5.15 10.19
C ALA A 38 7.06 5.07 10.66
N ARG A 39 7.28 5.21 11.97
CA ARG A 39 8.62 5.28 12.56
C ARG A 39 9.39 3.95 12.47
N HIS A 40 8.65 2.85 12.38
CA HIS A 40 9.20 1.50 12.33
C HIS A 40 8.53 0.70 11.21
N ILE A 41 9.14 -0.42 10.83
CA ILE A 41 8.47 -1.39 9.97
C ILE A 41 7.21 -1.87 10.69
N VAL A 42 6.07 -1.67 10.05
CA VAL A 42 4.76 -1.96 10.66
C VAL A 42 4.36 -3.41 10.38
N GLU A 43 4.62 -3.88 9.17
CA GLU A 43 4.17 -5.20 8.70
C GLU A 43 5.11 -5.73 7.61
N LEU A 44 5.15 -7.05 7.48
CA LEU A 44 5.75 -7.74 6.34
C LEU A 44 4.64 -8.48 5.59
N GLY A 45 4.64 -8.42 4.28
CA GLY A 45 3.64 -9.07 3.47
C GLY A 45 4.06 -9.19 2.01
N CYS A 46 3.32 -10.00 1.27
CA CYS A 46 3.47 -10.08 -0.18
C CYS A 46 2.93 -8.79 -0.81
N MET A 47 3.52 -8.37 -1.92
CA MET A 47 2.97 -7.27 -2.70
C MET A 47 1.66 -7.70 -3.36
N ASP A 48 1.64 -8.92 -3.90
CA ASP A 48 0.50 -9.45 -4.62
C ASP A 48 0.41 -10.97 -4.48
N GLY A 49 -0.77 -11.56 -4.73
CA GLY A 49 -0.96 -13.00 -4.85
C GLY A 49 -0.34 -13.54 -6.14
N ALA A 50 0.13 -14.79 -6.14
CA ALA A 50 0.61 -15.44 -7.35
C ALA A 50 -0.53 -15.58 -8.38
N GLU A 51 -0.24 -15.33 -9.64
CA GLU A 51 -1.21 -15.36 -10.75
C GLU A 51 -0.84 -16.48 -11.75
N PRO A 52 -1.19 -17.75 -11.44
CA PRO A 52 -0.73 -18.89 -12.23
C PRO A 52 -1.30 -18.95 -13.65
N ASP A 53 -2.40 -18.29 -13.91
CA ASP A 53 -3.17 -18.38 -15.17
C ASP A 53 -3.06 -17.13 -16.04
N VAL A 54 -1.85 -16.57 -16.18
CA VAL A 54 -1.57 -15.43 -17.08
C VAL A 54 -0.87 -15.90 -18.35
N PRO A 55 -1.58 -16.51 -19.32
CA PRO A 55 -0.95 -16.95 -20.56
C PRO A 55 -0.47 -15.75 -21.37
N ASN A 56 0.71 -15.91 -22.01
CA ASN A 56 1.29 -14.92 -22.93
C ASN A 56 1.72 -13.56 -22.33
N HIS A 57 1.90 -13.47 -21.01
CA HIS A 57 2.48 -12.28 -20.42
C HIS A 57 4.01 -12.27 -20.60
N PRO A 58 4.63 -11.13 -20.95
CA PRO A 58 6.10 -11.06 -21.18
C PRO A 58 6.95 -11.43 -19.97
N VAL A 59 6.39 -11.38 -18.76
CA VAL A 59 7.01 -11.76 -17.48
C VAL A 59 6.24 -12.88 -16.80
N PHE A 60 5.63 -13.75 -17.57
CA PHE A 60 4.76 -14.83 -17.11
C PHE A 60 5.35 -15.64 -15.95
N GLU A 61 6.60 -16.06 -16.04
CA GLU A 61 7.24 -16.84 -14.98
C GLU A 61 7.27 -16.08 -13.64
N GLN A 62 7.56 -14.79 -13.68
CA GLN A 62 7.60 -13.98 -12.46
C GLN A 62 6.19 -13.72 -11.94
N GLN A 63 5.27 -13.36 -12.80
CA GLN A 63 3.89 -13.07 -12.39
C GLN A 63 3.15 -14.31 -11.89
N SER A 64 3.37 -15.46 -12.51
CA SER A 64 2.79 -16.73 -12.03
C SER A 64 3.29 -17.14 -10.64
N LEU A 65 4.48 -16.68 -10.27
CA LEU A 65 5.10 -17.01 -8.98
C LEU A 65 4.86 -15.94 -7.90
N TYR A 66 4.84 -14.67 -8.28
CA TYR A 66 4.90 -13.54 -7.34
C TYR A 66 3.75 -12.53 -7.51
N GLY A 67 2.83 -12.77 -8.45
CA GLY A 67 1.78 -11.84 -8.79
C GLY A 67 2.23 -10.65 -9.63
N SER A 68 1.34 -9.67 -9.76
CA SER A 68 1.59 -8.45 -10.51
C SER A 68 2.58 -7.54 -9.77
N ASN A 69 3.50 -6.95 -10.50
CA ASN A 69 4.40 -5.92 -9.97
C ASN A 69 3.85 -4.50 -10.21
N ASP A 70 2.56 -4.39 -10.47
CA ASP A 70 1.84 -3.12 -10.61
C ASP A 70 1.26 -2.72 -9.26
N TYR A 71 1.86 -1.72 -8.60
CA TYR A 71 1.44 -1.28 -7.27
C TYR A 71 -0.05 -0.91 -7.22
N GLY A 72 -0.55 -0.21 -8.24
CA GLY A 72 -1.95 0.23 -8.27
C GLY A 72 -2.96 -0.91 -8.40
N GLN A 73 -2.52 -2.10 -8.84
CA GLN A 73 -3.32 -3.31 -8.96
C GLN A 73 -2.98 -4.35 -7.89
N SER A 74 -2.06 -4.06 -6.98
CA SER A 74 -1.58 -5.03 -6.01
C SER A 74 -2.56 -5.23 -4.84
N ASN A 75 -2.57 -6.45 -4.32
CA ASN A 75 -3.28 -6.78 -3.09
C ASN A 75 -2.81 -5.92 -1.91
N LEU A 76 -1.53 -5.57 -1.87
CA LEU A 76 -0.97 -4.72 -0.83
C LEU A 76 -1.60 -3.32 -0.85
N HIS A 77 -1.79 -2.71 -2.03
CA HIS A 77 -2.45 -1.42 -2.14
C HIS A 77 -3.90 -1.49 -1.65
N GLN A 78 -4.63 -2.52 -2.04
CA GLN A 78 -6.02 -2.74 -1.60
C GLN A 78 -6.09 -2.87 -0.07
N TRP A 79 -5.25 -3.71 0.50
CA TRP A 79 -5.20 -3.96 1.94
C TRP A 79 -4.83 -2.70 2.75
N LEU A 80 -3.84 -1.94 2.31
CA LEU A 80 -3.42 -0.69 2.97
C LEU A 80 -4.54 0.35 3.05
N ASN A 81 -5.48 0.33 2.10
CA ASN A 81 -6.53 1.33 1.97
C ASN A 81 -7.94 0.83 2.34
N ALA A 82 -8.03 -0.30 3.02
CA ALA A 82 -9.28 -0.89 3.47
C ALA A 82 -9.38 -0.96 4.99
N ASP A 83 -10.62 -0.96 5.51
CA ASP A 83 -10.94 -1.00 6.93
C ASP A 83 -11.79 -2.21 7.36
N GLY A 84 -11.94 -3.21 6.49
CA GLY A 84 -12.74 -4.41 6.74
C GLY A 84 -12.07 -5.69 6.28
N LYS A 85 -12.78 -6.81 6.45
CA LYS A 85 -12.28 -8.14 6.03
C LYS A 85 -12.36 -8.37 4.53
N SER A 86 -13.32 -7.73 3.87
CA SER A 86 -13.54 -7.87 2.42
C SER A 86 -12.77 -6.78 1.65
N TRP A 87 -11.46 -6.76 1.81
CA TRP A 87 -10.60 -5.77 1.16
C TRP A 87 -10.10 -6.21 -0.21
N PHE A 88 -10.05 -7.52 -0.47
CA PHE A 88 -9.68 -8.03 -1.79
C PHE A 88 -10.81 -7.79 -2.79
N CYS A 89 -10.44 -7.30 -3.96
CA CYS A 89 -11.31 -7.13 -5.11
C CYS A 89 -10.54 -7.54 -6.37
N GLN A 90 -11.06 -8.50 -7.13
CA GLN A 90 -10.45 -8.91 -8.38
C GLN A 90 -10.42 -7.73 -9.37
N GLN A 91 -9.23 -7.30 -9.77
CA GLN A 91 -9.03 -6.15 -10.64
C GLN A 91 -8.84 -6.52 -12.12
N HIS A 92 -8.40 -7.75 -12.39
CA HIS A 92 -8.25 -8.29 -13.74
C HIS A 92 -8.45 -9.82 -13.73
N PRO A 93 -8.68 -10.47 -14.89
CA PRO A 93 -9.07 -11.89 -14.93
C PRO A 93 -8.11 -12.87 -14.27
N ALA A 94 -6.82 -12.53 -14.17
CA ALA A 94 -5.80 -13.38 -13.57
C ALA A 94 -5.53 -13.03 -12.10
N ASP A 95 -6.10 -11.95 -11.59
CA ASP A 95 -5.91 -11.48 -10.22
C ASP A 95 -6.47 -12.50 -9.22
N MET A 96 -5.61 -12.96 -8.32
CA MET A 96 -5.93 -13.97 -7.33
C MET A 96 -5.89 -13.37 -5.92
N PRO A 97 -6.72 -13.86 -4.99
CA PRO A 97 -6.66 -13.42 -3.61
C PRO A 97 -5.33 -13.85 -2.98
N PRO A 98 -4.78 -13.08 -2.03
CA PRO A 98 -3.52 -13.41 -1.34
C PRO A 98 -3.69 -14.55 -0.32
N GLU A 99 -4.35 -15.61 -0.71
CA GLU A 99 -4.66 -16.80 0.09
C GLU A 99 -3.78 -17.98 -0.31
N GLU A 100 -3.70 -18.99 0.55
CA GLU A 100 -3.18 -20.29 0.12
C GLU A 100 -4.09 -20.89 -0.98
N PRO A 101 -3.56 -21.41 -2.07
CA PRO A 101 -2.15 -21.70 -2.40
C PRO A 101 -1.42 -20.59 -3.17
N TYR A 102 -1.99 -19.43 -3.35
CA TYR A 102 -1.44 -18.35 -4.18
C TYR A 102 -0.30 -17.56 -3.51
N ARG A 103 -0.10 -17.77 -2.21
CA ARG A 103 1.04 -17.23 -1.48
C ARG A 103 2.27 -18.13 -1.68
N ARG A 104 3.29 -17.65 -2.37
CA ARG A 104 4.48 -18.48 -2.65
C ARG A 104 5.70 -18.15 -1.81
N TYR A 105 5.92 -16.91 -1.50
CA TYR A 105 7.11 -16.48 -0.78
C TYR A 105 6.76 -15.69 0.46
N GLY A 106 7.31 -16.16 1.55
CA GLY A 106 7.14 -15.57 2.84
C GLY A 106 6.09 -16.29 3.68
N GLU A 107 6.45 -16.56 4.89
CA GLU A 107 5.57 -17.08 5.92
C GLU A 107 4.60 -16.00 6.41
N VAL A 108 4.85 -14.75 6.02
CA VAL A 108 4.08 -13.58 6.45
C VAL A 108 3.19 -13.12 5.30
N SER A 109 1.90 -13.22 5.49
CA SER A 109 0.88 -12.79 4.54
C SER A 109 -0.19 -11.97 5.26
N TYR A 110 -0.75 -11.01 4.54
CA TYR A 110 -1.92 -10.25 4.99
C TYR A 110 -3.26 -10.91 4.65
N SER A 111 -3.23 -12.10 4.03
CA SER A 111 -4.39 -12.94 3.76
C SER A 111 -5.15 -13.27 5.05
N GLY A 112 -6.47 -13.21 5.01
CA GLY A 112 -7.34 -13.45 6.16
C GLY A 112 -7.33 -12.37 7.25
N ARG A 113 -6.57 -11.30 7.07
CA ARG A 113 -6.54 -10.14 7.99
C ARG A 113 -7.57 -9.09 7.59
N GLU A 114 -7.95 -8.29 8.55
CA GLU A 114 -8.70 -7.07 8.26
C GLU A 114 -7.81 -6.06 7.53
N GLY A 115 -8.42 -5.20 6.72
CA GLY A 115 -7.70 -4.11 6.05
C GLY A 115 -6.91 -3.27 7.04
N PHE A 116 -5.82 -2.68 6.58
CA PHE A 116 -4.85 -1.99 7.42
C PHE A 116 -5.45 -0.84 8.23
N LEU A 117 -6.44 -0.14 7.65
CA LEU A 117 -7.10 1.00 8.29
C LEU A 117 -7.95 0.59 9.50
N SER A 118 -8.35 -0.69 9.61
CA SER A 118 -9.16 -1.17 10.74
C SER A 118 -8.45 -1.00 12.10
N ARG A 119 -7.12 -0.95 12.11
CA ARG A 119 -6.33 -0.78 13.33
C ARG A 119 -6.29 0.64 13.88
N PHE A 120 -6.77 1.62 13.13
CA PHE A 120 -6.75 3.03 13.53
C PHE A 120 -8.07 3.49 14.12
N SER A 121 -7.98 4.46 15.01
CA SER A 121 -9.17 5.11 15.59
C SER A 121 -10.08 5.73 14.51
N PRO A 122 -11.40 5.79 14.74
CA PRO A 122 -12.33 6.41 13.80
C PRO A 122 -11.93 7.86 13.47
N MET A 123 -11.45 8.60 14.47
CA MET A 123 -11.02 9.99 14.30
C MET A 123 -9.79 10.07 13.38
N PHE A 124 -8.83 9.15 13.53
CA PHE A 124 -7.64 9.12 12.67
C PHE A 124 -8.03 8.77 11.24
N ARG A 125 -8.88 7.75 11.06
CA ARG A 125 -9.38 7.36 9.72
C ARG A 125 -10.11 8.50 9.01
N GLN A 126 -10.96 9.25 9.72
CA GLN A 126 -11.66 10.41 9.15
C GLN A 126 -10.73 11.57 8.77
N ALA A 127 -9.56 11.66 9.40
CA ALA A 127 -8.57 12.69 9.09
C ALA A 127 -7.68 12.33 7.90
N LEU A 128 -7.68 11.07 7.44
CA LEU A 128 -6.90 10.63 6.29
C LEU A 128 -7.43 11.29 5.01
N LEU A 129 -6.51 11.86 4.24
CA LEU A 129 -6.81 12.40 2.93
C LEU A 129 -6.64 11.31 1.87
N GLN A 130 -7.59 11.21 0.98
CA GLN A 130 -7.42 10.41 -0.24
C GLN A 130 -6.70 11.27 -1.28
N VAL A 131 -5.57 10.77 -1.77
CA VAL A 131 -4.69 11.47 -2.70
C VAL A 131 -4.40 10.61 -3.92
N ASP A 132 -3.92 11.24 -4.99
CA ASP A 132 -3.41 10.54 -6.17
C ASP A 132 -1.93 10.22 -5.94
N ILE A 133 -1.63 8.93 -5.70
CA ILE A 133 -0.30 8.41 -5.40
C ILE A 133 0.39 8.09 -6.73
N PRO A 134 1.45 8.82 -7.13
CA PRO A 134 2.17 8.52 -8.35
C PRO A 134 3.01 7.25 -8.20
N TYR A 135 3.01 6.39 -9.21
CA TYR A 135 3.86 5.21 -9.25
C TYR A 135 4.25 4.87 -10.69
N LEU A 136 5.30 4.08 -10.85
CA LEU A 136 5.71 3.55 -12.14
C LEU A 136 4.99 2.22 -12.39
N ARG A 137 4.08 2.23 -13.34
CA ARG A 137 3.42 1.02 -13.81
C ARG A 137 4.38 0.18 -14.61
N ARG A 138 4.63 -1.04 -14.18
CA ARG A 138 5.44 -1.98 -14.93
C ARG A 138 4.57 -2.84 -15.84
N THR A 139 4.66 -2.59 -17.12
CA THR A 139 4.07 -3.42 -18.18
C THR A 139 5.15 -4.17 -18.93
N GLY A 140 5.64 -5.29 -18.39
CA GLY A 140 6.65 -6.10 -19.04
C GLY A 140 8.09 -5.54 -18.94
N ARG A 141 8.85 -5.53 -20.05
CA ARG A 141 10.26 -5.12 -20.09
C ARG A 141 10.43 -3.59 -19.97
N ASP A 142 10.35 -3.06 -18.78
CA ASP A 142 11.04 -1.85 -18.29
C ASP A 142 10.91 -0.48 -18.96
N THR A 143 9.80 -0.14 -19.51
CA THR A 143 9.48 1.28 -19.67
C THR A 143 8.29 1.61 -18.76
N GLY A 144 8.55 1.84 -17.48
CA GLY A 144 7.48 2.19 -16.55
C GLY A 144 6.79 3.46 -17.00
N GLU A 145 5.49 3.39 -17.25
CA GLU A 145 4.64 4.56 -17.44
C GLU A 145 4.32 5.16 -16.07
N LEU A 146 4.58 6.46 -15.92
CA LEU A 146 4.17 7.17 -14.71
C LEU A 146 2.64 7.30 -14.71
N THR A 147 2.03 6.74 -13.70
CA THR A 147 0.58 6.77 -13.48
C THR A 147 0.27 7.10 -12.02
N SER A 148 -0.99 7.04 -11.62
CA SER A 148 -1.38 7.25 -10.23
C SER A 148 -2.51 6.32 -9.82
N VAL A 149 -2.61 6.06 -8.53
CA VAL A 149 -3.73 5.36 -7.90
C VAL A 149 -4.20 6.14 -6.67
N LYS A 150 -5.50 6.09 -6.40
CA LYS A 150 -6.08 6.77 -5.24
C LYS A 150 -5.87 5.97 -3.97
N GLY A 151 -5.36 6.64 -2.93
CA GLY A 151 -5.20 6.03 -1.62
C GLY A 151 -4.88 7.04 -0.54
N SER A 152 -4.95 6.60 0.70
CA SER A 152 -4.61 7.39 1.89
C SER A 152 -3.35 6.87 2.58
N VAL A 153 -3.04 5.59 2.38
CA VAL A 153 -1.85 4.92 2.90
C VAL A 153 -1.10 4.28 1.73
N PHE A 154 0.19 4.49 1.69
CA PHE A 154 1.05 4.02 0.61
C PHE A 154 2.47 3.73 1.07
N ILE A 155 3.22 3.02 0.24
CA ILE A 155 4.65 2.81 0.43
C ILE A 155 5.39 4.00 -0.18
N PRO A 156 6.26 4.67 0.60
CA PRO A 156 7.03 5.79 0.07
C PRO A 156 7.96 5.32 -1.07
N SER A 157 8.04 6.12 -2.11
CA SER A 157 8.97 5.88 -3.21
C SER A 157 10.41 6.16 -2.78
N ARG A 158 11.38 5.63 -3.55
CA ARG A 158 12.80 5.94 -3.33
C ARG A 158 13.08 7.45 -3.37
N THR A 159 12.38 8.18 -4.24
CA THR A 159 12.57 9.62 -4.39
C THR A 159 12.07 10.39 -3.16
N GLU A 160 11.05 9.88 -2.47
CA GLU A 160 10.52 10.50 -1.24
C GLU A 160 11.38 10.20 -0.01
N LEU A 161 12.18 9.16 -0.06
CA LEU A 161 13.09 8.79 1.04
C LEU A 161 14.49 9.44 0.91
N GLY A 162 14.84 10.05 -0.23
CA GLY A 162 16.11 10.73 -0.51
C GLY A 162 17.11 9.86 -1.25
#